data_e1f4661b818c8d76cd4c77015d4f4303
#
_entry.id   e1f4661b818c8d76cd4c77015d4f4303
#
_cell.length_a   1.000
_cell.length_b   1.000
_cell.length_c   1.000
_cell.angle_alpha   90.00
_cell.angle_beta   90.00
_cell.angle_gamma   90.00
#
_symmetry.space_group_name_H-M   'P 1'
#
loop_
_entity.id
_entity.type
_entity.pdbx_description
1 polymer ?
#
loop_
_entity_poly.entity_id
_entity_poly.type
_entity_poly.pdbx_seq_one_letter_code
_entity_poly.pdbx_strand_id
1 'polypeptide(L)'
;MRILVSNDDGVDAPGIRILAAGLRDAGHQVQIVAPDRDRSGASNSLTLDMPLRVVQLEDDVWRVHGTPTDSVHVAIRGMFEQEPDIVVSGINNAANLGDDVIYSGTVAAAMEGRSLGFPAIAVSLVTADHVGRHYDTAARAAVEIGRAHV
;
A
#
# COMPACT_ATOMS: atom_id res chain seq x y z
N MET A 1 11.45 9.05 8.32
CA MET A 1 9.98 9.16 8.22
C MET A 1 9.33 7.88 8.67
N ARG A 2 8.08 7.96 9.13
CA ARG A 2 7.19 6.81 9.32
C ARG A 2 6.35 6.63 8.07
N ILE A 3 6.43 5.48 7.47
CA ILE A 3 5.76 5.18 6.20
C ILE A 3 4.75 4.05 6.42
N LEU A 4 3.50 4.31 6.09
CA LEU A 4 2.49 3.27 5.99
C LEU A 4 2.50 2.70 4.56
N VAL A 5 2.72 1.39 4.45
CA VAL A 5 2.71 0.67 3.17
C VAL A 5 1.48 -0.24 3.10
N SER A 6 0.76 -0.16 1.98
CA SER A 6 -0.39 -1.02 1.69
C SER A 6 -0.37 -1.48 0.22
N ASN A 7 -1.30 -2.31 -0.19
CA ASN A 7 -1.50 -2.76 -1.57
C ASN A 7 -2.90 -3.37 -1.76
N ASP A 8 -3.20 -3.87 -2.94
CA ASP A 8 -4.39 -4.69 -3.23
C ASP A 8 -4.06 -6.16 -3.55
N ASP A 9 -2.81 -6.49 -3.85
CA ASP A 9 -2.37 -7.87 -4.11
C ASP A 9 -2.33 -8.74 -2.84
N GLY A 10 -2.41 -8.12 -1.66
CA GLY A 10 -2.36 -8.79 -0.36
C GLY A 10 -1.01 -8.69 0.36
N VAL A 11 -1.03 -8.91 1.67
CA VAL A 11 0.13 -8.73 2.57
C VAL A 11 1.31 -9.65 2.26
N ASP A 12 1.05 -10.80 1.65
CA ASP A 12 2.06 -11.80 1.30
C ASP A 12 2.65 -11.60 -0.11
N ALA A 13 2.13 -10.64 -0.89
CA ALA A 13 2.59 -10.37 -2.25
C ALA A 13 4.05 -9.91 -2.26
N PRO A 14 4.85 -10.33 -3.26
CA PRO A 14 6.28 -9.95 -3.32
C PRO A 14 6.48 -8.45 -3.51
N GLY A 15 5.59 -7.76 -4.24
CA GLY A 15 5.69 -6.33 -4.51
C GLY A 15 5.72 -5.47 -3.25
N ILE A 16 4.83 -5.74 -2.29
CA ILE A 16 4.76 -4.97 -1.04
C ILE A 16 5.98 -5.24 -0.15
N ARG A 17 6.48 -6.47 -0.13
CA ARG A 17 7.66 -6.86 0.67
C ARG A 17 8.93 -6.18 0.14
N ILE A 18 9.11 -6.14 -1.18
CA ILE A 18 10.26 -5.49 -1.82
C ILE A 18 10.18 -3.96 -1.65
N LEU A 19 8.99 -3.38 -1.79
CA LEU A 19 8.78 -1.95 -1.53
C LEU A 19 9.16 -1.58 -0.10
N ALA A 20 8.65 -2.32 0.87
CA ALA A 20 8.94 -2.07 2.28
C ALA A 20 10.44 -2.24 2.61
N ALA A 21 11.10 -3.25 2.03
CA ALA A 21 12.54 -3.43 2.18
C ALA A 21 13.32 -2.23 1.62
N GLY A 22 13.03 -1.79 0.40
CA GLY A 22 13.68 -0.63 -0.20
C GLY A 22 13.50 0.68 0.60
N LEU A 23 12.32 0.88 1.18
CA LEU A 23 12.06 2.03 2.05
C LEU A 23 12.81 1.93 3.39
N ARG A 24 12.92 0.73 3.99
CA ARG A 24 13.71 0.50 5.20
C ARG A 24 15.21 0.70 4.96
N ASP A 25 15.73 0.21 3.84
CA ASP A 25 17.11 0.40 3.41
C ASP A 25 17.47 1.88 3.20
N ALA A 26 16.48 2.69 2.82
CA ALA A 26 16.60 4.14 2.74
C ALA A 26 16.54 4.86 4.10
N GLY A 27 16.44 4.13 5.22
CA GLY A 27 16.46 4.65 6.59
C GLY A 27 15.10 5.09 7.14
N HIS A 28 14.00 4.59 6.57
CA HIS A 28 12.65 4.90 7.04
C HIS A 28 12.09 3.82 7.99
N GLN A 29 11.21 4.23 8.90
CA GLN A 29 10.39 3.30 9.68
C GLN A 29 9.18 2.92 8.83
N VAL A 30 8.98 1.63 8.59
CA VAL A 30 7.96 1.14 7.66
C VAL A 30 7.04 0.16 8.36
N GLN A 31 5.76 0.46 8.33
CA GLN A 31 4.68 -0.40 8.78
C GLN A 31 3.88 -0.88 7.58
N ILE A 32 3.61 -2.18 7.51
CA ILE A 32 2.80 -2.80 6.46
C ILE A 32 1.43 -3.12 7.04
N VAL A 33 0.39 -2.55 6.45
CA VAL A 33 -1.01 -2.91 6.75
C VAL A 33 -1.72 -3.14 5.42
N ALA A 34 -2.07 -4.39 5.12
CA ALA A 34 -2.57 -4.77 3.81
C ALA A 34 -3.65 -5.86 3.90
N PRO A 35 -4.45 -6.03 2.84
CA PRO A 35 -5.46 -7.08 2.79
C PRO A 35 -4.91 -8.49 3.00
N ASP A 36 -5.79 -9.38 3.45
CA ASP A 36 -5.51 -10.80 3.68
C ASP A 36 -5.23 -11.61 2.40
N ARG A 37 -5.63 -11.09 1.27
CA ARG A 37 -5.54 -11.71 -0.05
C ARG A 37 -5.64 -10.67 -1.14
N ASP A 38 -5.49 -11.09 -2.39
CA ASP A 38 -5.78 -10.26 -3.55
C ASP A 38 -7.21 -9.72 -3.52
N ARG A 39 -7.31 -8.41 -3.65
CA ARG A 39 -8.54 -7.61 -3.67
C ARG A 39 -8.61 -6.74 -4.95
N SER A 40 -8.02 -7.24 -6.04
CA SER A 40 -8.08 -6.56 -7.34
C SER A 40 -9.53 -6.22 -7.71
N GLY A 41 -9.75 -5.00 -8.13
CA GLY A 41 -11.10 -4.50 -8.46
C GLY A 41 -11.97 -4.09 -7.26
N ALA A 42 -11.46 -4.09 -6.03
CA ALA A 42 -12.20 -3.61 -4.87
C ALA A 42 -12.48 -2.10 -4.91
N SER A 43 -11.76 -1.35 -5.74
CA SER A 43 -11.90 0.11 -5.88
C SER A 43 -11.82 0.83 -4.52
N ASN A 44 -12.37 2.03 -4.40
CA ASN A 44 -12.40 2.83 -3.16
C ASN A 44 -13.53 2.41 -2.20
N SER A 45 -13.72 1.11 -1.98
CA SER A 45 -14.80 0.64 -1.11
C SER A 45 -14.34 0.46 0.34
N LEU A 46 -15.19 0.89 1.28
CA LEU A 46 -15.07 0.60 2.71
C LEU A 46 -16.03 -0.52 3.09
N THR A 47 -15.62 -1.39 3.99
CA THR A 47 -16.46 -2.42 4.60
C THR A 47 -17.24 -1.81 5.76
N LEU A 48 -18.56 -1.59 5.56
CA LEU A 48 -19.42 -0.93 6.54
C LEU A 48 -20.43 -1.87 7.21
N ASP A 49 -20.56 -3.09 6.72
CA ASP A 49 -21.59 -4.06 7.10
C ASP A 49 -21.10 -5.12 8.10
N MET A 50 -19.79 -5.18 8.35
CA MET A 50 -19.19 -6.13 9.29
C MET A 50 -17.94 -5.55 9.99
N PRO A 51 -17.58 -6.06 11.19
CA PRO A 51 -16.34 -5.67 11.85
C PRO A 51 -15.10 -6.09 11.05
N LEU A 52 -14.13 -5.19 10.93
CA LEU A 52 -12.83 -5.51 10.36
C LEU A 52 -12.00 -6.32 11.36
N ARG A 53 -11.42 -7.42 10.88
CA ARG A 53 -10.46 -8.21 11.65
C ARG A 53 -9.05 -7.86 11.23
N VAL A 54 -8.23 -7.45 12.20
CA VAL A 54 -6.80 -7.16 12.01
C VAL A 54 -6.00 -8.22 12.75
N VAL A 55 -4.97 -8.75 12.10
CA VAL A 55 -4.07 -9.76 12.67
C VAL A 55 -2.63 -9.31 12.48
N GLN A 56 -1.87 -9.18 13.55
CA GLN A 56 -0.44 -8.94 13.48
C GLN A 56 0.27 -10.24 13.06
N LEU A 57 1.13 -10.15 12.05
CA LEU A 57 1.90 -11.27 11.51
C LEU A 57 3.36 -11.21 11.97
N GLU A 58 3.94 -10.02 11.97
CA GLU A 58 5.31 -9.69 12.36
C GLU A 58 5.30 -8.34 13.08
N ASP A 59 6.40 -7.89 13.66
CA ASP A 59 6.46 -6.66 14.46
C ASP A 59 5.89 -5.44 13.75
N ASP A 60 6.16 -5.26 12.48
CA ASP A 60 5.68 -4.13 11.68
C ASP A 60 4.78 -4.55 10.51
N VAL A 61 4.08 -5.70 10.63
CA VAL A 61 3.27 -6.25 9.55
C VAL A 61 1.92 -6.73 10.07
N TRP A 62 0.85 -6.19 9.51
CA TRP A 62 -0.53 -6.57 9.83
C TRP A 62 -1.33 -6.93 8.59
N ARG A 63 -2.18 -7.92 8.76
CA ARG A 63 -3.15 -8.37 7.79
C ARG A 63 -4.54 -7.91 8.17
N VAL A 64 -5.28 -7.37 7.20
CA VAL A 64 -6.66 -6.90 7.38
C VAL A 64 -7.61 -7.76 6.54
N HIS A 65 -8.65 -8.28 7.17
CA HIS A 65 -9.75 -8.94 6.45
C HIS A 65 -10.72 -7.87 5.91
N GLY A 66 -10.28 -7.17 4.87
CA GLY A 66 -10.98 -6.04 4.29
C GLY A 66 -10.41 -5.64 2.94
N THR A 67 -10.75 -4.45 2.48
CA THR A 67 -10.26 -3.84 1.24
C THR A 67 -8.92 -3.14 1.45
N PRO A 68 -8.22 -2.71 0.38
CA PRO A 68 -7.07 -1.81 0.48
C PRO A 68 -7.39 -0.50 1.20
N THR A 69 -8.55 0.08 0.92
CA THR A 69 -9.06 1.28 1.60
C THR A 69 -9.26 1.05 3.10
N ASP A 70 -9.88 -0.08 3.49
CA ASP A 70 -10.03 -0.47 4.89
C ASP A 70 -8.69 -0.59 5.61
N SER A 71 -7.70 -1.17 4.94
CA SER A 71 -6.36 -1.38 5.49
C SER A 71 -5.69 -0.07 5.88
N VAL A 72 -5.73 0.93 4.99
CA VAL A 72 -5.18 2.26 5.26
C VAL A 72 -6.02 3.00 6.30
N HIS A 73 -7.35 2.94 6.19
CA HIS A 73 -8.25 3.61 7.11
C HIS A 73 -8.05 3.14 8.55
N VAL A 74 -8.09 1.82 8.78
CA VAL A 74 -7.95 1.26 10.13
C VAL A 74 -6.55 1.48 10.70
N ALA A 75 -5.51 1.44 9.87
CA ALA A 75 -4.15 1.72 10.30
C ALA A 75 -4.03 3.13 10.88
N ILE A 76 -4.51 4.13 10.15
CA ILE A 76 -4.38 5.55 10.53
C ILE A 76 -5.34 5.92 11.66
N ARG A 77 -6.58 5.44 11.62
CA ARG A 77 -7.62 5.87 12.57
C ARG A 77 -7.81 4.97 13.77
N GLY A 78 -7.29 3.76 13.75
CA GLY A 78 -7.60 2.77 14.79
C GLY A 78 -6.43 1.99 15.37
N MET A 79 -5.27 1.94 14.71
CA MET A 79 -4.19 1.05 15.15
C MET A 79 -2.99 1.79 15.72
N PHE A 80 -2.57 2.89 15.09
CA PHE A 80 -1.31 3.53 15.44
C PHE A 80 -1.51 4.79 16.29
N GLU A 81 -0.76 4.90 17.39
CA GLU A 81 -0.72 6.12 18.22
C GLU A 81 -0.02 7.27 17.49
N GLN A 82 0.91 6.95 16.61
CA GLN A 82 1.67 7.91 15.83
C GLN A 82 1.30 7.79 14.36
N GLU A 83 0.76 8.87 13.82
CA GLU A 83 0.38 8.95 12.41
C GLU A 83 1.58 8.79 11.47
N PRO A 84 1.39 8.21 10.27
CA PRO A 84 2.45 8.15 9.26
C PRO A 84 2.74 9.54 8.69
N ASP A 85 3.94 9.72 8.17
CA ASP A 85 4.31 10.93 7.43
C ASP A 85 3.84 10.85 5.97
N ILE A 86 3.72 9.63 5.43
CA ILE A 86 3.28 9.35 4.06
C ILE A 86 2.68 7.94 3.94
N VAL A 87 1.75 7.77 3.01
CA VAL A 87 1.21 6.47 2.61
C VAL A 87 1.79 6.06 1.25
N VAL A 88 2.32 4.84 1.15
CA VAL A 88 2.83 4.30 -0.11
C VAL A 88 2.10 2.99 -0.41
N SER A 89 1.41 2.95 -1.55
CA SER A 89 0.66 1.76 -1.98
C SER A 89 1.33 1.06 -3.15
N GLY A 90 1.49 -0.24 -3.08
CA GLY A 90 2.06 -1.09 -4.13
C GLY A 90 3.09 -2.08 -3.59
N ILE A 91 3.89 -2.63 -4.47
CA ILE A 91 4.00 -2.42 -5.93
C ILE A 91 3.01 -3.36 -6.61
N ASN A 92 2.08 -2.80 -7.35
CA ASN A 92 1.13 -3.58 -8.15
C ASN A 92 1.83 -4.28 -9.33
N ASN A 93 1.49 -5.55 -9.56
CA ASN A 93 2.08 -6.36 -10.64
C ASN A 93 1.40 -6.15 -12.01
N ALA A 94 0.73 -5.03 -12.20
CA ALA A 94 0.10 -4.65 -13.48
C ALA A 94 0.02 -3.13 -13.60
N ALA A 95 -0.24 -2.66 -14.82
CA ALA A 95 -0.47 -1.24 -15.08
C ALA A 95 -1.79 -0.77 -14.43
N ASN A 96 -1.79 0.45 -13.91
CA ASN A 96 -2.99 1.21 -13.57
C ASN A 96 -2.94 2.50 -14.40
N LEU A 97 -3.49 2.48 -15.61
CA LEU A 97 -3.39 3.57 -16.58
C LEU A 97 -4.78 3.98 -17.10
N GLY A 98 -4.93 5.26 -17.43
CA GLY A 98 -6.17 5.78 -17.97
C GLY A 98 -7.35 5.58 -17.03
N ASP A 99 -8.46 5.06 -17.54
CA ASP A 99 -9.69 4.85 -16.78
C ASP A 99 -9.58 3.71 -15.73
N ASP A 100 -8.63 2.80 -15.90
CA ASP A 100 -8.39 1.70 -14.93
C ASP A 100 -7.98 2.22 -13.54
N VAL A 101 -7.41 3.42 -13.47
CA VAL A 101 -7.04 4.09 -12.21
C VAL A 101 -8.22 4.19 -11.25
N ILE A 102 -9.45 4.39 -11.76
CA ILE A 102 -10.67 4.54 -10.96
C ILE A 102 -11.03 3.23 -10.22
N TYR A 103 -10.70 2.09 -10.82
CA TYR A 103 -11.02 0.77 -10.29
C TYR A 103 -9.85 0.13 -9.52
N SER A 104 -8.68 0.74 -9.55
CA SER A 104 -7.46 0.21 -8.95
C SER A 104 -7.53 0.23 -7.42
N GLY A 105 -7.35 -0.93 -6.79
CA GLY A 105 -7.19 -1.03 -5.35
C GLY A 105 -5.87 -0.44 -4.85
N THR A 106 -4.80 -0.51 -5.65
CA THR A 106 -3.51 0.14 -5.35
C THR A 106 -3.68 1.66 -5.25
N VAL A 107 -4.38 2.25 -6.22
CA VAL A 107 -4.68 3.69 -6.21
C VAL A 107 -5.65 4.04 -5.08
N ALA A 108 -6.63 3.19 -4.82
CA ALA A 108 -7.61 3.40 -3.74
C ALA A 108 -6.95 3.51 -2.36
N ALA A 109 -5.97 2.65 -2.04
CA ALA A 109 -5.22 2.74 -0.81
C ALA A 109 -4.45 4.07 -0.67
N ALA A 110 -3.82 4.54 -1.75
CA ALA A 110 -3.16 5.83 -1.77
C ALA A 110 -4.16 7.00 -1.63
N MET A 111 -5.30 6.92 -2.32
CA MET A 111 -6.36 7.92 -2.22
C MET A 111 -6.95 8.02 -0.82
N GLU A 112 -7.08 6.89 -0.11
CA GLU A 112 -7.53 6.91 1.29
C GLU A 112 -6.53 7.66 2.18
N GLY A 113 -5.23 7.39 2.05
CA GLY A 113 -4.20 8.16 2.74
C GLY A 113 -4.31 9.65 2.46
N ARG A 114 -4.49 10.02 1.18
CA ARG A 114 -4.69 11.41 0.75
C ARG A 114 -5.95 12.02 1.35
N SER A 115 -7.05 11.30 1.38
CA SER A 115 -8.33 11.76 1.94
C SER A 115 -8.24 11.98 3.45
N LEU A 116 -7.41 11.21 4.15
CA LEU A 116 -7.14 11.35 5.58
C LEU A 116 -6.13 12.46 5.91
N GLY A 117 -5.55 13.12 4.90
CA GLY A 117 -4.69 14.29 5.07
C GLY A 117 -3.20 14.04 4.88
N PHE A 118 -2.78 12.86 4.45
CA PHE A 118 -1.38 12.49 4.28
C PHE A 118 -0.94 12.53 2.82
N PRO A 119 0.32 12.90 2.52
CA PRO A 119 0.91 12.63 1.22
C PRO A 119 0.77 11.16 0.87
N ALA A 120 0.54 10.85 -0.41
CA ALA A 120 0.39 9.45 -0.82
C ALA A 120 0.98 9.18 -2.20
N ILE A 121 1.55 7.98 -2.37
CA ILE A 121 2.12 7.49 -3.61
C ILE A 121 1.51 6.13 -3.94
N ALA A 122 1.06 5.94 -5.19
CA ALA A 122 0.70 4.64 -5.74
C ALA A 122 1.77 4.19 -6.73
N VAL A 123 2.22 2.95 -6.62
CA VAL A 123 3.30 2.38 -7.43
C VAL A 123 2.81 1.15 -8.16
N SER A 124 2.88 1.19 -9.50
CA SER A 124 2.51 0.08 -10.37
C SER A 124 3.68 -0.25 -11.30
N LEU A 125 3.95 -1.54 -11.47
CA LEU A 125 5.01 -2.04 -12.33
C LEU A 125 4.41 -2.57 -13.63
N VAL A 126 4.76 -1.95 -14.75
CA VAL A 126 4.38 -2.40 -16.08
C VAL A 126 5.47 -3.29 -16.65
N THR A 127 5.18 -4.58 -16.80
CA THR A 127 6.06 -5.54 -17.46
C THR A 127 5.33 -6.24 -18.61
N ALA A 128 6.05 -6.53 -19.69
CA ALA A 128 5.46 -7.14 -20.88
C ALA A 128 4.96 -8.58 -20.63
N ASP A 129 5.50 -9.25 -19.63
CA ASP A 129 5.25 -10.66 -19.32
C ASP A 129 4.47 -10.90 -18.03
N HIS A 130 4.08 -9.85 -17.31
CA HIS A 130 3.40 -9.90 -16.01
C HIS A 130 4.09 -10.81 -14.96
N VAL A 131 5.40 -11.04 -15.08
CA VAL A 131 6.15 -12.01 -14.23
C VAL A 131 6.74 -11.32 -12.99
N GLY A 132 6.38 -10.07 -12.68
CA GLY A 132 6.82 -9.39 -11.46
C GLY A 132 8.34 -9.20 -11.34
N ARG A 133 9.05 -9.13 -12.47
CA ARG A 133 10.48 -8.79 -12.51
C ARG A 133 10.63 -7.29 -12.33
N HIS A 134 11.75 -6.86 -11.77
CA HIS A 134 12.09 -5.43 -11.61
C HIS A 134 11.32 -4.67 -10.52
N TYR A 135 10.74 -5.35 -9.53
CA TYR A 135 10.19 -4.69 -8.34
C TYR A 135 11.21 -3.78 -7.66
N ASP A 136 12.51 -4.16 -7.64
CA ASP A 136 13.58 -3.34 -7.07
C ASP A 136 13.71 -1.99 -7.77
N THR A 137 13.48 -1.93 -9.08
CA THR A 137 13.49 -0.69 -9.85
C THR A 137 12.32 0.20 -9.47
N ALA A 138 11.13 -0.38 -9.34
CA ALA A 138 9.93 0.35 -8.90
C ALA A 138 10.06 0.84 -7.45
N ALA A 139 10.63 0.03 -6.56
CA ALA A 139 10.90 0.43 -5.19
C ALA A 139 11.89 1.61 -5.11
N ARG A 140 12.98 1.59 -5.88
CA ARG A 140 13.91 2.73 -5.97
C ARG A 140 13.23 3.99 -6.48
N ALA A 141 12.38 3.89 -7.50
CA ALA A 141 11.63 5.02 -8.00
C ALA A 141 10.70 5.60 -6.92
N ALA A 142 10.02 4.74 -6.15
CA ALA A 142 9.17 5.16 -5.04
C ALA A 142 9.96 5.91 -3.94
N VAL A 143 11.17 5.43 -3.60
CA VAL A 143 12.05 6.09 -2.63
C VAL A 143 12.46 7.48 -3.12
N GLU A 144 12.87 7.63 -4.37
CA GLU A 144 13.28 8.93 -4.94
C GLU A 144 12.11 9.92 -5.02
N ILE A 145 10.92 9.47 -5.44
CA ILE A 145 9.72 10.30 -5.46
C ILE A 145 9.34 10.73 -4.04
N GLY A 146 9.38 9.81 -3.07
CA GLY A 146 9.10 10.11 -1.68
C GLY A 146 10.00 11.19 -1.10
N ARG A 147 11.29 11.16 -1.42
CA ARG A 147 12.27 12.20 -0.99
C ARG A 147 11.96 13.59 -1.51
N ALA A 148 11.33 13.69 -2.67
CA ALA A 148 11.00 14.98 -3.28
C ALA A 148 9.73 15.62 -2.68
N HIS A 149 8.98 14.90 -1.84
CA HIS A 149 7.68 15.33 -1.29
C HIS A 149 7.73 15.67 0.20
N VAL A 150 8.92 15.66 0.81
CA VAL A 150 9.12 15.90 2.26
C VAL A 150 10.02 17.09 2.51
#